data_9b2743dae570f0a02e64450c763511c7
#
_entry.id   9b2743dae570f0a02e64450c763511c7
#
_cell.length_a   1.000
_cell.length_b   1.000
_cell.length_c   1.000
_cell.angle_alpha   90.00
_cell.angle_beta   90.00
_cell.angle_gamma   90.00
#
_symmetry.space_group_name_H-M   'P 1'
#
loop_
_entity.id
_entity.type
_entity.pdbx_description
1 polymer ?
#
loop_
_entity_poly.entity_id
_entity_poly.type
_entity_poly.pdbx_seq_one_letter_code
_entity_poly.pdbx_strand_id
1 'polypeptide(L)'
;RQIAAKAAWPFFKEVVSVRDRKDWDHDIVVAQSIPLSKDGWRFKLDPGRDGHLSKWYEPKLDDSTWEQIAIEDTWEKAGHEYDGVAWYRCTFVLPEKPEQLAVELRFEAVDECAWVWVNGQYVGQHDVGPDGWDQPFALDVTNEIGWGAENQLTVRVLDSTFAGGIWKPVTLEVLK
;
A
#
# COMPACT_ATOMS: atom_id res chain seq x y z
N ARG A 1 1.28 -15.65 15.78
CA ARG A 1 2.39 -15.93 16.72
C ARG A 1 3.41 -14.79 16.71
N GLN A 2 3.93 -14.44 15.57
CA GLN A 2 4.81 -13.26 15.42
C GLN A 2 4.04 -11.96 15.62
N ILE A 3 2.78 -11.92 15.20
CA ILE A 3 1.88 -10.77 15.43
C ILE A 3 1.78 -10.43 16.92
N ALA A 4 1.58 -11.45 17.79
CA ALA A 4 1.46 -11.20 19.22
C ALA A 4 2.76 -10.62 19.82
N ALA A 5 3.92 -11.04 19.35
CA ALA A 5 5.19 -10.51 19.79
C ALA A 5 5.44 -9.08 19.30
N LYS A 6 5.09 -8.79 18.05
CA LYS A 6 5.31 -7.47 17.43
C LYS A 6 4.22 -6.45 17.80
N ALA A 7 3.00 -6.88 18.10
CA ALA A 7 1.93 -6.01 18.59
C ALA A 7 2.29 -5.28 19.90
N ALA A 8 3.29 -5.77 20.65
CA ALA A 8 3.84 -5.06 21.79
C ALA A 8 4.70 -3.84 21.43
N TRP A 9 5.08 -3.68 20.16
CA TRP A 9 5.91 -2.60 19.70
C TRP A 9 5.05 -1.47 19.13
N PRO A 10 5.03 -0.28 19.74
CA PRO A 10 4.07 0.77 19.38
C PRO A 10 4.27 1.34 17.97
N PHE A 11 5.43 1.12 17.37
CA PHE A 11 5.78 1.67 16.05
C PHE A 11 5.88 0.63 14.95
N PHE A 12 5.58 -0.64 15.25
CA PHE A 12 5.71 -1.71 14.30
C PHE A 12 4.44 -2.55 14.26
N LYS A 13 3.81 -2.59 13.09
CA LYS A 13 2.67 -3.47 12.82
C LYS A 13 3.12 -4.48 11.77
N GLU A 14 3.20 -5.75 12.15
CA GLU A 14 3.29 -6.83 11.18
C GLU A 14 1.89 -7.16 10.69
N VAL A 15 1.72 -7.12 9.38
CA VAL A 15 0.47 -7.49 8.75
C VAL A 15 0.63 -8.84 8.12
N VAL A 16 -0.21 -9.77 8.51
CA VAL A 16 -0.32 -11.11 7.91
C VAL A 16 -1.62 -11.13 7.12
N SER A 17 -1.56 -11.64 5.91
CA SER A 17 -2.77 -11.83 5.11
C SER A 17 -3.82 -12.59 5.91
N VAL A 18 -5.06 -12.12 5.83
CA VAL A 18 -6.20 -12.74 6.52
C VAL A 18 -6.38 -14.19 6.06
N ARG A 19 -6.07 -14.46 4.78
CA ARG A 19 -6.15 -15.81 4.19
C ARG A 19 -5.13 -16.81 4.76
N ASP A 20 -4.02 -16.32 5.29
CA ASP A 20 -2.97 -17.17 5.84
C ASP A 20 -3.20 -17.49 7.33
N ARG A 21 -4.29 -17.05 7.91
CA ARG A 21 -4.63 -17.30 9.30
C ARG A 21 -5.09 -18.76 9.49
N LYS A 22 -4.23 -19.54 10.11
CA LYS A 22 -4.44 -20.97 10.36
C LYS A 22 -5.39 -21.28 11.52
N ASP A 23 -5.81 -20.26 12.27
CA ASP A 23 -6.71 -20.34 13.41
C ASP A 23 -8.18 -20.20 13.01
N TRP A 24 -8.46 -20.05 11.73
CA TRP A 24 -9.81 -20.00 11.20
C TRP A 24 -10.25 -21.39 10.72
N ASP A 25 -11.48 -21.72 11.04
CA ASP A 25 -12.10 -23.04 10.81
C ASP A 25 -13.03 -23.06 9.59
N HIS A 26 -13.00 -22.03 8.76
CA HIS A 26 -13.80 -21.90 7.55
C HIS A 26 -12.97 -21.37 6.38
N ASP A 27 -13.43 -21.67 5.17
CA ASP A 27 -12.81 -21.19 3.95
C ASP A 27 -13.04 -19.68 3.81
N ILE A 28 -11.97 -18.97 3.51
CA ILE A 28 -12.00 -17.55 3.21
C ILE A 28 -11.93 -17.38 1.71
N VAL A 29 -12.90 -16.69 1.16
CA VAL A 29 -12.99 -16.43 -0.27
C VAL A 29 -12.98 -14.94 -0.57
N VAL A 30 -12.42 -14.55 -1.71
CA VAL A 30 -12.55 -13.20 -2.24
C VAL A 30 -13.95 -13.05 -2.82
N ALA A 31 -14.80 -12.31 -2.13
CA ALA A 31 -16.18 -12.06 -2.55
C ALA A 31 -16.28 -10.94 -3.58
N GLN A 32 -15.37 -9.96 -3.51
CA GLN A 32 -15.30 -8.85 -4.43
C GLN A 32 -13.85 -8.35 -4.54
N SER A 33 -13.45 -8.00 -5.78
CA SER A 33 -12.20 -7.32 -6.06
C SER A 33 -12.49 -5.94 -6.63
N ILE A 34 -11.86 -4.91 -6.07
CA ILE A 34 -12.02 -3.51 -6.46
C ILE A 34 -10.63 -3.00 -6.87
N PRO A 35 -10.31 -2.99 -8.17
CA PRO A 35 -9.03 -2.49 -8.61
C PRO A 35 -8.94 -0.97 -8.39
N LEU A 36 -7.79 -0.48 -7.95
CA LEU A 36 -7.50 0.94 -7.91
C LEU A 36 -7.14 1.42 -9.32
N SER A 37 -7.37 2.72 -9.59
CA SER A 37 -7.02 3.30 -10.87
C SER A 37 -5.53 3.16 -11.15
N LYS A 38 -5.18 2.85 -12.38
CA LYS A 38 -3.81 2.89 -12.85
C LYS A 38 -3.26 4.32 -12.87
N ASP A 39 -4.10 5.28 -13.27
CA ASP A 39 -3.71 6.68 -13.50
C ASP A 39 -4.09 7.60 -12.34
N GLY A 40 -3.45 8.77 -12.30
CA GLY A 40 -3.83 9.86 -11.40
C GLY A 40 -3.17 9.80 -10.02
N TRP A 41 -2.17 8.96 -9.84
CA TRP A 41 -1.39 8.95 -8.61
C TRP A 41 -0.51 10.20 -8.50
N ARG A 42 -0.44 10.77 -7.32
CA ARG A 42 0.55 11.79 -6.97
C ARG A 42 1.86 11.11 -6.64
N PHE A 43 2.94 11.68 -7.14
CA PHE A 43 4.28 11.11 -7.01
C PHE A 43 5.31 12.15 -6.59
N LYS A 44 6.22 11.77 -5.72
CA LYS A 44 7.33 12.63 -5.31
C LYS A 44 8.54 11.82 -4.88
N LEU A 45 9.69 12.17 -5.44
CA LEU A 45 10.98 11.66 -4.99
C LEU A 45 11.31 12.19 -3.58
N ASP A 46 11.96 11.36 -2.78
CA ASP A 46 12.38 11.65 -1.41
C ASP A 46 13.89 11.38 -1.22
N PRO A 47 14.76 12.17 -1.86
CA PRO A 47 16.21 11.98 -1.73
C PRO A 47 16.72 12.13 -0.31
N GLY A 48 16.06 12.94 0.50
CA GLY A 48 16.36 13.14 1.92
C GLY A 48 15.90 12.00 2.81
N ARG A 49 15.01 11.13 2.30
CA ARG A 49 14.37 10.06 3.05
C ARG A 49 13.62 10.53 4.31
N ASP A 50 13.17 11.77 4.30
CA ASP A 50 12.54 12.46 5.44
C ASP A 50 11.04 12.75 5.26
N GLY A 51 10.43 12.28 4.16
CA GLY A 51 9.00 12.44 3.91
C GLY A 51 8.11 11.89 5.01
N HIS A 52 8.58 10.85 5.74
CA HIS A 52 7.86 10.33 6.92
C HIS A 52 7.91 11.31 8.10
N LEU A 53 8.99 12.05 8.29
CA LEU A 53 9.11 13.11 9.29
C LEU A 53 8.23 14.32 8.92
N SER A 54 8.16 14.61 7.63
CA SER A 54 7.29 15.64 7.05
C SER A 54 5.83 15.18 6.92
N LYS A 55 5.53 13.97 7.40
CA LYS A 55 4.18 13.38 7.43
C LYS A 55 3.48 13.35 6.07
N TRP A 56 4.20 13.00 5.02
CA TRP A 56 3.64 12.93 3.67
C TRP A 56 2.51 11.89 3.51
N TYR A 57 2.25 11.11 4.55
CA TYR A 57 1.14 10.17 4.65
C TYR A 57 -0.15 10.78 5.20
N GLU A 58 -0.12 12.01 5.71
CA GLU A 58 -1.31 12.66 6.29
C GLU A 58 -2.37 12.93 5.21
N PRO A 59 -3.66 12.62 5.44
CA PRO A 59 -4.71 12.80 4.45
C PRO A 59 -4.91 14.26 4.01
N LYS A 60 -4.63 15.20 4.91
CA LYS A 60 -4.80 16.64 4.66
C LYS A 60 -3.57 17.31 4.05
N LEU A 61 -2.54 16.55 3.70
CA LEU A 61 -1.39 17.09 2.99
C LEU A 61 -1.83 17.70 1.66
N ASP A 62 -1.39 18.92 1.39
CA ASP A 62 -1.52 19.49 0.05
C ASP A 62 -0.45 18.89 -0.86
N ASP A 63 -0.87 17.96 -1.70
CA ASP A 63 -0.03 17.30 -2.71
C ASP A 63 -0.31 17.81 -4.13
N SER A 64 -0.96 18.97 -4.26
CA SER A 64 -1.31 19.56 -5.56
C SER A 64 -0.09 19.85 -6.44
N THR A 65 1.06 20.09 -5.82
CA THR A 65 2.35 20.33 -6.51
C THR A 65 3.13 19.05 -6.82
N TRP A 66 2.66 17.89 -6.37
CA TRP A 66 3.28 16.63 -6.70
C TRP A 66 3.00 16.27 -8.16
N GLU A 67 3.93 15.59 -8.78
CA GLU A 67 3.74 15.08 -10.13
C GLU A 67 2.61 14.05 -10.19
N GLN A 68 2.02 13.89 -11.36
CA GLN A 68 1.10 12.79 -11.63
C GLN A 68 1.84 11.67 -12.35
N ILE A 69 1.68 10.46 -11.85
CA ILE A 69 2.26 9.26 -12.44
C ILE A 69 1.19 8.16 -12.58
N ALA A 70 1.39 7.27 -13.51
CA ALA A 70 0.65 6.01 -13.57
C ALA A 70 1.40 4.93 -12.76
N ILE A 71 0.68 4.03 -12.12
CA ILE A 71 1.22 2.76 -11.63
C ILE A 71 1.16 1.69 -12.74
N GLU A 72 1.52 0.46 -12.44
CA GLU A 72 1.66 -0.64 -13.40
C GLU A 72 2.75 -0.40 -14.44
N ASP A 73 3.71 0.41 -14.05
CA ASP A 73 4.97 0.64 -14.75
C ASP A 73 6.02 1.15 -13.78
N THR A 74 7.27 1.21 -14.20
CA THR A 74 8.35 1.72 -13.37
C THR A 74 8.46 3.24 -13.50
N TRP A 75 9.01 3.90 -12.48
CA TRP A 75 9.17 5.36 -12.54
C TRP A 75 10.25 5.82 -13.53
N GLU A 76 11.20 4.93 -13.93
CA GLU A 76 12.17 5.22 -14.98
C GLU A 76 11.47 5.45 -16.33
N LYS A 77 10.42 4.67 -16.62
CA LYS A 77 9.61 4.89 -17.84
C LYS A 77 8.83 6.20 -17.81
N ALA A 78 8.54 6.71 -16.61
CA ALA A 78 8.00 8.05 -16.45
C ALA A 78 9.08 9.15 -16.53
N GLY A 79 10.35 8.79 -16.67
CA GLY A 79 11.47 9.71 -16.85
C GLY A 79 12.30 9.96 -15.59
N HIS A 80 12.11 9.19 -14.53
CA HIS A 80 12.85 9.33 -13.28
C HIS A 80 13.97 8.30 -13.18
N GLU A 81 15.15 8.61 -13.70
CA GLU A 81 16.38 7.83 -13.49
C GLU A 81 16.86 8.00 -12.04
N TYR A 82 16.35 7.18 -11.13
CA TYR A 82 16.53 7.40 -9.69
C TYR A 82 16.45 6.12 -8.88
N ASP A 83 17.50 5.81 -8.13
CA ASP A 83 17.52 4.79 -7.07
C ASP A 83 17.34 5.49 -5.72
N GLY A 84 16.37 5.08 -4.93
CA GLY A 84 16.11 5.67 -3.63
C GLY A 84 14.66 5.57 -3.17
N VAL A 85 14.22 6.58 -2.44
CA VAL A 85 12.87 6.60 -1.87
C VAL A 85 11.97 7.52 -2.69
N ALA A 86 10.79 7.01 -3.02
CA ALA A 86 9.72 7.81 -3.59
C ALA A 86 8.38 7.55 -2.87
N TRP A 87 7.46 8.47 -3.01
CA TRP A 87 6.13 8.41 -2.42
C TRP A 87 5.06 8.50 -3.47
N TYR A 88 4.08 7.63 -3.33
CA TYR A 88 2.86 7.59 -4.13
C TYR A 88 1.67 7.92 -3.25
N ARG A 89 0.72 8.67 -3.79
CA ARG A 89 -0.55 8.96 -3.11
C ARG A 89 -1.69 8.88 -4.12
N CYS A 90 -2.80 8.29 -3.73
CA CYS A 90 -4.04 8.36 -4.51
C CYS A 90 -5.25 8.45 -3.59
N THR A 91 -6.33 9.01 -4.12
CA THR A 91 -7.65 8.96 -3.50
C THR A 91 -8.56 8.03 -4.30
N PHE A 92 -9.43 7.34 -3.60
CA PHE A 92 -10.43 6.45 -4.20
C PHE A 92 -11.70 6.44 -3.36
N VAL A 93 -12.83 6.20 -4.00
CA VAL A 93 -14.13 6.15 -3.33
C VAL A 93 -14.59 4.70 -3.28
N LEU A 94 -14.99 4.26 -2.09
CA LEU A 94 -15.61 2.95 -1.93
C LEU A 94 -17.14 3.05 -1.92
N PRO A 95 -17.84 2.02 -2.44
CA PRO A 95 -19.30 1.92 -2.33
C PRO A 95 -19.74 1.78 -0.86
N GLU A 96 -21.02 1.59 -0.64
CA GLU A 96 -21.51 1.23 0.69
C GLU A 96 -20.92 -0.11 1.15
N LYS A 97 -20.78 -0.24 2.47
CA LYS A 97 -20.15 -1.40 3.09
C LYS A 97 -20.88 -2.70 2.75
N PRO A 98 -20.24 -3.66 2.08
CA PRO A 98 -20.81 -4.98 1.87
C PRO A 98 -20.75 -5.81 3.16
N GLU A 99 -21.42 -6.93 3.17
CA GLU A 99 -21.17 -7.96 4.16
C GLU A 99 -19.76 -8.53 3.94
N GLN A 100 -18.94 -8.51 4.97
CA GLN A 100 -17.53 -8.89 4.89
C GLN A 100 -17.02 -9.48 6.19
N LEU A 101 -16.00 -10.30 6.08
CA LEU A 101 -15.16 -10.77 7.17
C LEU A 101 -13.99 -9.82 7.37
N ALA A 102 -13.31 -9.49 6.27
CA ALA A 102 -12.16 -8.60 6.24
C ALA A 102 -12.00 -7.94 4.87
N VAL A 103 -11.09 -6.95 4.80
CA VAL A 103 -10.64 -6.33 3.55
C VAL A 103 -9.13 -6.31 3.52
N GLU A 104 -8.56 -6.79 2.43
CA GLU A 104 -7.14 -6.71 2.16
C GLU A 104 -6.84 -5.75 1.02
N LEU A 105 -5.80 -4.93 1.19
CA LEU A 105 -5.18 -4.18 0.13
C LEU A 105 -4.04 -5.04 -0.45
N ARG A 106 -4.24 -5.50 -1.67
CA ARG A 106 -3.32 -6.39 -2.37
C ARG A 106 -2.50 -5.62 -3.39
N PHE A 107 -1.20 -5.78 -3.32
CA PHE A 107 -0.23 -5.34 -4.33
C PHE A 107 0.28 -6.57 -5.07
N GLU A 108 0.22 -6.56 -6.41
CA GLU A 108 0.79 -7.66 -7.20
C GLU A 108 2.32 -7.57 -7.31
N ALA A 109 2.89 -6.38 -7.25
CA ALA A 109 4.30 -6.14 -6.92
C ALA A 109 4.61 -4.66 -6.72
N VAL A 110 5.55 -4.40 -5.82
CA VAL A 110 6.24 -3.11 -5.63
C VAL A 110 7.74 -3.39 -5.58
N ASP A 111 8.50 -2.63 -6.31
CA ASP A 111 9.96 -2.79 -6.37
C ASP A 111 10.64 -1.80 -5.41
N GLU A 112 11.35 -2.20 -4.42
CA GLU A 112 11.62 -3.50 -3.76
C GLU A 112 10.83 -3.62 -2.46
N CYS A 113 10.77 -2.47 -1.71
CA CYS A 113 10.14 -2.38 -0.40
C CYS A 113 9.02 -1.34 -0.40
N ALA A 114 7.96 -1.61 0.33
CA ALA A 114 6.83 -0.71 0.49
C ALA A 114 6.42 -0.54 1.96
N TRP A 115 6.10 0.69 2.35
CA TRP A 115 5.43 1.05 3.59
C TRP A 115 4.13 1.75 3.24
N VAL A 116 3.03 1.34 3.87
CA VAL A 116 1.69 1.70 3.41
C VAL A 116 0.88 2.35 4.52
N TRP A 117 0.16 3.41 4.17
CA TRP A 117 -0.81 4.10 5.02
C TRP A 117 -2.15 4.21 4.30
N VAL A 118 -3.22 3.99 5.02
CA VAL A 118 -4.59 4.24 4.57
C VAL A 118 -5.22 5.27 5.52
N ASN A 119 -5.76 6.34 4.97
CA ASN A 119 -6.35 7.43 5.72
C ASN A 119 -5.42 7.99 6.83
N GLY A 120 -4.11 8.03 6.54
CA GLY A 120 -3.08 8.49 7.46
C GLY A 120 -2.67 7.47 8.53
N GLN A 121 -3.29 6.30 8.58
CA GLN A 121 -2.94 5.23 9.50
C GLN A 121 -1.99 4.22 8.83
N TYR A 122 -0.91 3.90 9.52
CA TYR A 122 0.03 2.89 9.05
C TYR A 122 -0.60 1.50 9.09
N VAL A 123 -0.67 0.83 7.94
CA VAL A 123 -1.31 -0.49 7.82
C VAL A 123 -0.31 -1.63 7.68
N GLY A 124 0.92 -1.35 7.30
CA GLY A 124 1.96 -2.37 7.23
C GLY A 124 3.01 -2.10 6.17
N GLN A 125 3.84 -3.10 5.92
CA GLN A 125 4.97 -3.01 5.01
C GLN A 125 5.24 -4.34 4.33
N HIS A 126 5.88 -4.25 3.17
CA HIS A 126 6.58 -5.33 2.51
C HIS A 126 8.05 -4.93 2.43
N ASP A 127 8.85 -5.45 3.35
CA ASP A 127 10.28 -5.11 3.50
C ASP A 127 11.06 -6.41 3.59
N VAL A 128 11.26 -7.02 2.43
CA VAL A 128 11.99 -8.29 2.27
C VAL A 128 13.30 -8.11 1.51
N GLY A 129 13.64 -6.85 1.22
CA GLY A 129 14.84 -6.47 0.47
C GLY A 129 14.68 -6.67 -1.04
N PRO A 130 15.80 -6.69 -1.78
CA PRO A 130 15.80 -6.71 -3.25
C PRO A 130 15.02 -7.88 -3.87
N ASP A 131 14.93 -9.02 -3.18
CA ASP A 131 14.17 -10.18 -3.67
C ASP A 131 12.65 -9.96 -3.66
N GLY A 132 12.17 -8.84 -3.10
CA GLY A 132 10.75 -8.48 -3.04
C GLY A 132 10.18 -7.90 -4.32
N TRP A 133 11.01 -7.55 -5.29
CA TRP A 133 10.65 -6.75 -6.47
C TRP A 133 9.44 -7.26 -7.28
N ASP A 134 9.19 -8.58 -7.32
CA ASP A 134 8.06 -9.19 -8.03
C ASP A 134 7.13 -10.02 -7.12
N GLN A 135 7.31 -9.92 -5.80
CA GLN A 135 6.51 -10.69 -4.86
C GLN A 135 5.19 -9.97 -4.54
N PRO A 136 4.04 -10.63 -4.72
CA PRO A 136 2.77 -10.09 -4.27
C PRO A 136 2.67 -10.12 -2.74
N PHE A 137 1.99 -9.12 -2.19
CA PHE A 137 1.67 -9.06 -0.77
C PHE A 137 0.30 -8.46 -0.54
N ALA A 138 -0.30 -8.72 0.61
CA ALA A 138 -1.58 -8.16 1.02
C ALA A 138 -1.51 -7.65 2.46
N LEU A 139 -2.19 -6.55 2.72
CA LEU A 139 -2.26 -5.87 4.00
C LEU A 139 -3.71 -5.78 4.46
N ASP A 140 -3.99 -6.20 5.68
CA ASP A 140 -5.32 -6.05 6.29
C ASP A 140 -5.59 -4.55 6.53
N VAL A 141 -6.65 -4.05 5.89
CA VAL A 141 -7.10 -2.66 5.97
C VAL A 141 -8.55 -2.55 6.43
N THR A 142 -9.07 -3.62 7.01
CA THR A 142 -10.49 -3.75 7.42
C THR A 142 -10.98 -2.57 8.26
N ASN A 143 -10.13 -2.06 9.14
CA ASN A 143 -10.48 -1.01 10.09
C ASN A 143 -10.08 0.40 9.63
N GLU A 144 -9.22 0.51 8.66
CA GLU A 144 -8.65 1.78 8.21
C GLU A 144 -9.42 2.39 7.02
N ILE A 145 -10.17 1.57 6.28
CA ILE A 145 -10.97 2.07 5.15
C ILE A 145 -12.32 2.66 5.58
N GLY A 146 -12.75 3.69 4.88
CA GLY A 146 -14.09 4.29 4.98
C GLY A 146 -14.99 3.82 3.84
N TRP A 147 -16.09 3.15 4.16
CA TRP A 147 -17.10 2.76 3.20
C TRP A 147 -18.04 3.92 2.90
N GLY A 148 -18.53 4.02 1.66
CA GLY A 148 -19.37 5.13 1.22
C GLY A 148 -18.66 6.49 1.25
N ALA A 149 -17.33 6.49 1.28
CA ALA A 149 -16.52 7.68 1.47
C ALA A 149 -15.26 7.64 0.58
N GLU A 150 -14.63 8.80 0.46
CA GLU A 150 -13.29 8.91 -0.10
C GLU A 150 -12.25 8.41 0.88
N ASN A 151 -11.30 7.65 0.37
CA ASN A 151 -10.16 7.14 1.10
C ASN A 151 -8.86 7.65 0.46
N GLN A 152 -7.82 7.79 1.26
CA GLN A 152 -6.51 8.17 0.80
C GLN A 152 -5.51 7.05 1.08
N LEU A 153 -4.84 6.58 0.04
CA LEU A 153 -3.74 5.63 0.10
C LEU A 153 -2.43 6.37 -0.09
N THR A 154 -1.46 6.08 0.78
CA THR A 154 -0.08 6.52 0.62
C THR A 154 0.86 5.31 0.67
N VAL A 155 1.77 5.26 -0.28
CA VAL A 155 2.81 4.23 -0.36
C VAL A 155 4.16 4.89 -0.44
N ARG A 156 5.05 4.58 0.50
CA ARG A 156 6.46 4.89 0.42
C ARG A 156 7.17 3.68 -0.17
N VAL A 157 7.89 3.90 -1.25
CA VAL A 157 8.64 2.85 -1.96
C VAL A 157 10.13 3.11 -1.78
N LEU A 158 10.90 2.07 -1.55
CA LEU A 158 12.36 2.08 -1.64
C LEU A 158 12.76 1.10 -2.73
N ASP A 159 13.42 1.61 -3.71
CA ASP A 159 14.19 0.88 -4.70
C ASP A 159 15.68 1.17 -4.49
N SER A 160 16.52 0.16 -4.54
CA SER A 160 17.95 0.30 -4.34
C SER A 160 18.76 0.18 -5.62
N THR A 161 18.19 -0.40 -6.67
CA THR A 161 18.87 -0.64 -7.96
C THR A 161 17.90 -0.92 -9.10
N PHE A 162 18.24 -0.45 -10.29
CA PHE A 162 17.58 -0.69 -11.56
C PHE A 162 16.26 0.05 -11.74
N ALA A 163 15.15 -0.58 -11.45
CA ALA A 163 13.84 -0.07 -11.83
C ALA A 163 12.89 -0.10 -10.63
N GLY A 164 12.34 1.04 -10.24
CA GLY A 164 11.52 1.17 -9.05
C GLY A 164 10.05 1.47 -9.31
N GLY A 165 9.23 1.29 -8.30
CA GLY A 165 7.84 1.74 -8.32
C GLY A 165 6.79 0.69 -8.02
N ILE A 166 5.53 1.12 -8.11
CA ILE A 166 4.36 0.24 -8.06
C ILE A 166 4.10 -0.23 -9.50
N TRP A 167 4.77 -1.29 -9.92
CA TRP A 167 4.82 -1.68 -11.34
C TRP A 167 3.80 -2.75 -11.75
N LYS A 168 2.99 -3.21 -10.79
CA LYS A 168 1.84 -4.10 -11.02
C LYS A 168 0.58 -3.57 -10.32
N PRO A 169 -0.60 -4.13 -10.66
CA PRO A 169 -1.88 -3.67 -10.12
C PRO A 169 -1.97 -3.65 -8.60
N VAL A 170 -2.79 -2.73 -8.10
CA VAL A 170 -3.21 -2.64 -6.70
C VAL A 170 -4.71 -2.84 -6.63
N THR A 171 -5.17 -3.72 -5.74
CA THR A 171 -6.58 -4.11 -5.63
C THR A 171 -7.02 -4.20 -4.18
N LEU A 172 -8.22 -3.73 -3.86
CA LEU A 172 -8.89 -4.05 -2.61
C LEU A 172 -9.67 -5.34 -2.79
N GLU A 173 -9.45 -6.30 -1.92
CA GLU A 173 -10.13 -7.59 -1.89
C GLU A 173 -11.03 -7.68 -0.66
N VAL A 174 -12.34 -7.81 -0.89
CA VAL A 174 -13.34 -8.03 0.15
C VAL A 174 -13.45 -9.52 0.40
N LEU A 175 -13.21 -9.95 1.62
CA LEU A 175 -13.16 -11.35 2.04
C LEU A 175 -14.43 -11.74 2.79
N LYS A 176 -14.91 -12.96 2.54
CA LYS A 176 -16.01 -13.64 3.26
C LYS A 176 -15.61 -15.04 3.66
#